data_bc799e9b5567234fffbb4912fb3dc11e
#
_entry.id   bc799e9b5567234fffbb4912fb3dc11e
#
_cell.length_a   1.000
_cell.length_b   1.000
_cell.length_c   1.000
_cell.angle_alpha   90.00
_cell.angle_beta   90.00
_cell.angle_gamma   90.00
#
_symmetry.space_group_name_H-M   'P 1'
#
loop_
_entity.id
_entity.type
_entity.pdbx_description
1 polymer ?
#
loop_
_entity_poly.entity_id
_entity_poly.type
_entity_poly.pdbx_seq_one_letter_code
_entity_poly.pdbx_strand_id
1 'polypeptide(L)'
;MKINGNKKMPHGNLPIYEKTCYGSGMKTDYEKAIEWLNKKAEKAGGITNLGKTVGAPASTFFRVLKGGSPPGADKLLDWISQLGGKIVFPDERMEGYTLIPKVVAQAGAGSSLITSDEVLGMYAFRDDFLRRVGVHAKESVMLDVIGHSMEPMIRHKDTILVDQSVKELRDGDIFLVGFGEELLVKRVQRTPRGWLLKSENRDFSDIVVEGPDLETFRV
;
A
#
# COMPACT_ATOMS: atom_id res chain seq x y z
N MET A 1 7.11 -7.25 -13.33
CA MET A 1 6.32 -7.93 -12.29
C MET A 1 6.73 -9.38 -12.29
N LYS A 2 7.41 -9.82 -11.26
CA LYS A 2 7.84 -11.20 -11.20
C LYS A 2 6.98 -12.00 -10.22
N ILE A 3 6.60 -13.19 -10.65
CA ILE A 3 5.87 -14.18 -9.87
C ILE A 3 6.83 -15.33 -9.61
N ASN A 4 7.13 -15.64 -8.35
CA ASN A 4 8.02 -16.74 -7.97
C ASN A 4 7.40 -17.68 -6.94
N GLY A 5 7.59 -18.97 -7.18
CA GLY A 5 7.19 -20.05 -6.29
C GLY A 5 8.31 -20.53 -5.36
N ASN A 6 7.92 -20.84 -4.14
CA ASN A 6 8.53 -21.70 -3.11
C ASN A 6 9.90 -21.34 -2.51
N LYS A 7 9.85 -20.90 -1.23
CA LYS A 7 10.75 -21.41 -0.18
C LYS A 7 10.16 -21.26 1.24
N LYS A 8 10.40 -22.29 2.09
CA LYS A 8 9.96 -22.42 3.49
C LYS A 8 10.45 -21.29 4.40
N MET A 9 9.58 -20.87 5.31
CA MET A 9 9.87 -19.91 6.37
C MET A 9 10.62 -20.56 7.55
N PRO A 10 11.57 -19.85 8.20
CA PRO A 10 11.95 -20.08 9.58
C PRO A 10 11.19 -19.15 10.55
N HIS A 11 10.81 -19.68 11.69
CA HIS A 11 10.23 -18.95 12.81
C HIS A 11 11.25 -17.97 13.41
N GLY A 12 10.86 -16.74 13.63
CA GLY A 12 11.67 -15.81 14.41
C GLY A 12 11.21 -14.37 14.34
N ASN A 13 10.69 -13.89 15.46
CA ASN A 13 10.55 -12.50 15.91
C ASN A 13 9.88 -11.50 14.98
N LEU A 14 8.65 -11.15 15.33
CA LEU A 14 7.93 -9.95 14.88
C LEU A 14 8.79 -8.70 15.15
N PRO A 15 9.14 -7.92 14.15
CA PRO A 15 9.65 -6.59 14.40
C PRO A 15 8.50 -5.69 14.85
N ILE A 16 8.77 -5.03 15.92
CA ILE A 16 8.03 -4.00 16.61
C ILE A 16 7.49 -2.96 15.63
N TYR A 17 6.17 -2.98 15.40
CA TYR A 17 5.42 -1.92 14.69
C TYR A 17 5.23 -0.67 15.59
N GLU A 18 6.09 -0.49 16.55
CA GLU A 18 5.97 0.55 17.57
C GLU A 18 6.78 1.80 17.24
N LYS A 19 6.86 2.35 16.09
CA LYS A 19 7.35 3.74 16.02
C LYS A 19 7.36 4.43 14.64
N THR A 20 6.73 3.91 13.60
CA THR A 20 6.94 4.54 12.29
C THR A 20 5.70 5.11 11.60
N CYS A 21 4.57 5.30 12.28
CA CYS A 21 3.37 5.82 11.63
C CYS A 21 2.72 7.05 12.26
N TYR A 22 3.40 7.78 13.11
CA TYR A 22 2.90 9.08 13.59
C TYR A 22 3.82 10.21 13.11
N GLY A 23 3.83 10.43 11.80
CA GLY A 23 4.27 11.69 11.22
C GLY A 23 3.32 12.81 11.71
N SER A 24 3.86 13.97 12.01
CA SER A 24 3.14 15.18 12.41
C SER A 24 2.02 15.49 11.41
N GLY A 25 0.79 15.08 11.70
CA GLY A 25 -0.41 15.30 10.87
C GLY A 25 -1.39 14.12 10.82
N MET A 26 -1.05 12.96 11.36
CA MET A 26 -1.94 11.81 11.35
C MET A 26 -2.92 11.88 12.52
N LYS A 27 -4.23 11.83 12.24
CA LYS A 27 -5.28 11.82 13.25
C LYS A 27 -5.16 10.58 14.13
N THR A 28 -5.31 10.75 15.45
CA THR A 28 -5.42 9.64 16.40
C THR A 28 -6.66 8.78 16.09
N ASP A 29 -6.69 7.54 16.55
CA ASP A 29 -7.85 6.66 16.33
C ASP A 29 -9.11 7.22 17.00
N TYR A 30 -8.96 7.95 18.11
CA TYR A 30 -10.07 8.71 18.72
C TYR A 30 -10.60 9.79 17.78
N GLU A 31 -9.74 10.60 17.17
CA GLU A 31 -10.15 11.64 16.21
C GLU A 31 -10.84 11.03 14.97
N LYS A 32 -10.36 9.91 14.47
CA LYS A 32 -11.01 9.16 13.39
C LYS A 32 -12.40 8.66 13.80
N ALA A 33 -12.55 8.14 15.03
CA ALA A 33 -13.82 7.70 15.55
C ALA A 33 -14.82 8.88 15.69
N ILE A 34 -14.38 10.03 16.18
CA ILE A 34 -15.20 11.24 16.28
C ILE A 34 -15.62 11.75 14.91
N GLU A 35 -14.74 11.76 13.94
CA GLU A 35 -15.08 12.15 12.57
C GLU A 35 -16.13 11.21 11.95
N TRP A 36 -15.97 9.90 12.16
CA TRP A 36 -16.94 8.91 11.70
C TRP A 36 -18.30 9.10 12.35
N LEU A 37 -18.36 9.36 13.67
CA LEU A 37 -19.59 9.66 14.38
C LEU A 37 -20.25 10.96 13.90
N ASN A 38 -19.48 12.00 13.58
CA ASN A 38 -20.02 13.23 12.99
C ASN A 38 -20.68 12.95 11.62
N LYS A 39 -20.04 12.18 10.74
CA LYS A 39 -20.62 11.77 9.45
C LYS A 39 -21.92 10.95 9.63
N LYS A 40 -21.98 10.10 10.67
CA LYS A 40 -23.21 9.37 11.00
C LYS A 40 -24.30 10.30 11.53
N ALA A 41 -23.96 11.32 12.33
CA ALA A 41 -24.90 12.30 12.83
C ALA A 41 -25.53 13.13 11.69
N GLU A 42 -24.75 13.54 10.71
CA GLU A 42 -25.25 14.23 9.50
C GLU A 42 -26.29 13.37 8.76
N LYS A 43 -25.96 12.09 8.54
CA LYS A 43 -26.86 11.13 7.88
C LYS A 43 -28.13 10.82 8.67
N ALA A 44 -28.06 10.91 9.99
CA ALA A 44 -29.22 10.69 10.89
C ALA A 44 -30.11 11.92 11.05
N GLY A 45 -29.79 13.04 10.39
CA GLY A 45 -30.54 14.31 10.56
C GLY A 45 -30.18 15.05 11.83
N GLY A 46 -29.00 14.85 12.38
CA GLY A 46 -28.43 15.60 13.48
C GLY A 46 -28.04 14.77 14.72
N ILE A 47 -27.23 15.40 15.57
CA ILE A 47 -26.64 14.80 16.77
C ILE A 47 -27.71 14.26 17.73
N THR A 48 -28.85 14.97 17.87
CA THR A 48 -29.95 14.55 18.75
C THR A 48 -30.58 13.23 18.32
N ASN A 49 -30.77 13.05 17.02
CA ASN A 49 -31.32 11.81 16.47
C ASN A 49 -30.32 10.65 16.63
N LEU A 50 -29.07 10.91 16.36
CA LEU A 50 -28.04 9.90 16.56
C LEU A 50 -27.94 9.49 18.05
N GLY A 51 -27.96 10.44 18.96
CA GLY A 51 -27.99 10.18 20.41
C GLY A 51 -29.14 9.27 20.83
N LYS A 52 -30.33 9.50 20.30
CA LYS A 52 -31.50 8.62 20.55
C LYS A 52 -31.26 7.20 20.07
N THR A 53 -30.64 7.03 18.92
CA THR A 53 -30.33 5.69 18.35
C THR A 53 -29.42 4.87 19.26
N VAL A 54 -28.45 5.50 19.91
CA VAL A 54 -27.50 4.84 20.82
C VAL A 54 -27.83 4.97 22.29
N GLY A 55 -29.06 5.43 22.64
CA GLY A 55 -29.48 5.57 24.02
C GLY A 55 -28.69 6.60 24.83
N ALA A 56 -28.01 7.54 24.18
CA ALA A 56 -27.17 8.54 24.83
C ALA A 56 -27.90 9.90 24.90
N PRO A 57 -27.82 10.63 26.05
CA PRO A 57 -28.33 11.99 26.13
C PRO A 57 -27.69 12.89 25.07
N ALA A 58 -28.52 13.69 24.37
CA ALA A 58 -28.05 14.57 23.30
C ALA A 58 -26.92 15.51 23.76
N SER A 59 -26.99 16.00 25.01
CA SER A 59 -25.97 16.86 25.63
C SER A 59 -24.62 16.15 25.77
N THR A 60 -24.61 14.85 26.12
CA THR A 60 -23.40 14.04 26.25
C THR A 60 -22.79 13.80 24.88
N PHE A 61 -23.62 13.43 23.91
CA PHE A 61 -23.16 13.18 22.54
C PHE A 61 -22.63 14.46 21.89
N PHE A 62 -23.33 15.59 22.07
CA PHE A 62 -22.90 16.89 21.58
C PHE A 62 -21.51 17.28 22.14
N ARG A 63 -21.34 17.15 23.47
CA ARG A 63 -20.07 17.46 24.13
C ARG A 63 -18.89 16.63 23.54
N VAL A 64 -19.10 15.34 23.36
CA VAL A 64 -18.07 14.43 22.79
C VAL A 64 -17.73 14.82 21.35
N LEU A 65 -18.70 15.06 20.50
CA LEU A 65 -18.50 15.39 19.09
C LEU A 65 -17.90 16.78 18.87
N LYS A 66 -18.05 17.70 19.83
CA LYS A 66 -17.52 19.07 19.77
C LYS A 66 -16.20 19.25 20.51
N GLY A 67 -15.48 18.15 20.80
CA GLY A 67 -14.14 18.21 21.39
C GLY A 67 -14.11 18.40 22.91
N GLY A 68 -15.22 18.12 23.59
CA GLY A 68 -15.26 18.05 25.06
C GLY A 68 -14.63 16.77 25.59
N SER A 69 -14.79 16.52 26.91
CA SER A 69 -14.23 15.33 27.57
C SER A 69 -14.65 14.05 26.84
N PRO A 70 -13.69 13.16 26.51
CA PRO A 70 -13.99 11.90 25.86
C PRO A 70 -14.91 11.03 26.75
N PRO A 71 -15.79 10.23 26.14
CA PRO A 71 -16.53 9.21 26.88
C PRO A 71 -15.57 8.12 27.34
N GLY A 72 -15.97 7.31 28.30
CA GLY A 72 -15.23 6.07 28.60
C GLY A 72 -15.16 5.20 27.35
N ALA A 73 -14.08 4.43 27.22
CA ALA A 73 -13.84 3.59 26.05
C ALA A 73 -15.00 2.61 25.80
N ASP A 74 -15.56 2.04 26.87
CA ASP A 74 -16.73 1.18 26.86
C ASP A 74 -17.92 1.79 26.12
N LYS A 75 -18.26 3.05 26.45
CA LYS A 75 -19.35 3.79 25.81
C LYS A 75 -19.08 4.13 24.35
N LEU A 76 -17.84 4.52 24.03
CA LEU A 76 -17.46 4.83 22.66
C LEU A 76 -17.57 3.59 21.77
N LEU A 77 -17.06 2.46 22.25
CA LEU A 77 -17.12 1.17 21.55
C LEU A 77 -18.57 0.71 21.35
N ASP A 78 -19.40 0.85 22.38
CA ASP A 78 -20.81 0.50 22.32
C ASP A 78 -21.57 1.35 21.28
N TRP A 79 -21.38 2.67 21.27
CA TRP A 79 -21.98 3.56 20.26
C TRP A 79 -21.55 3.21 18.84
N ILE A 80 -20.26 2.94 18.64
CA ILE A 80 -19.73 2.54 17.33
C ILE A 80 -20.41 1.24 16.87
N SER A 81 -20.49 0.25 17.74
CA SER A 81 -21.12 -1.04 17.46
C SER A 81 -22.60 -0.91 17.12
N GLN A 82 -23.39 -0.16 17.92
CA GLN A 82 -24.82 0.07 17.70
C GLN A 82 -25.11 0.79 16.37
N LEU A 83 -24.18 1.64 15.91
CA LEU A 83 -24.28 2.35 14.64
C LEU A 83 -23.74 1.55 13.44
N GLY A 84 -23.43 0.26 13.64
CA GLY A 84 -22.92 -0.64 12.60
C GLY A 84 -21.46 -0.38 12.24
N GLY A 85 -20.70 0.29 13.11
CA GLY A 85 -19.26 0.40 13.00
C GLY A 85 -18.57 -0.84 13.56
N LYS A 86 -17.39 -1.14 13.03
CA LYS A 86 -16.49 -2.15 13.56
C LYS A 86 -15.13 -1.52 13.82
N ILE A 87 -14.57 -1.75 15.00
CA ILE A 87 -13.18 -1.40 15.28
C ILE A 87 -12.35 -2.58 14.84
N VAL A 88 -11.39 -2.30 13.95
CA VAL A 88 -10.43 -3.29 13.48
C VAL A 88 -9.09 -2.94 14.11
N PHE A 89 -8.57 -3.83 14.92
CA PHE A 89 -7.23 -3.67 15.47
C PHE A 89 -6.20 -4.05 14.41
N PRO A 90 -5.01 -3.39 14.40
CA PRO A 90 -3.99 -3.64 13.37
C PRO A 90 -3.48 -5.09 13.33
N ASP A 91 -3.63 -5.83 14.43
CA ASP A 91 -3.31 -7.25 14.58
C ASP A 91 -4.48 -8.19 14.25
N GLU A 92 -5.71 -7.68 14.19
CA GLU A 92 -6.81 -8.39 13.54
C GLU A 92 -6.57 -8.34 12.02
N ARG A 93 -5.69 -9.18 11.53
CA ARG A 93 -5.60 -9.48 10.10
C ARG A 93 -7.00 -9.83 9.64
N MET A 94 -7.48 -9.18 8.59
CA MET A 94 -8.63 -9.70 7.86
C MET A 94 -8.26 -11.14 7.52
N GLU A 95 -8.86 -12.10 8.24
CA GLU A 95 -8.47 -13.50 8.15
C GLU A 95 -8.45 -13.94 6.68
N GLY A 96 -7.30 -14.37 6.19
CA GLY A 96 -7.10 -14.71 4.78
C GLY A 96 -6.78 -13.56 3.83
N TYR A 97 -6.50 -12.35 4.33
CA TYR A 97 -6.09 -11.20 3.51
C TYR A 97 -4.85 -10.51 4.07
N THR A 98 -3.97 -10.08 3.17
CA THR A 98 -2.84 -9.22 3.47
C THR A 98 -3.00 -7.86 2.82
N LEU A 99 -2.71 -6.80 3.56
CA LEU A 99 -2.74 -5.42 3.08
C LEU A 99 -1.39 -5.05 2.47
N ILE A 100 -1.40 -4.54 1.23
CA ILE A 100 -0.21 -4.06 0.52
C ILE A 100 -0.37 -2.55 0.28
N PRO A 101 0.62 -1.73 0.67
CA PRO A 101 0.53 -0.28 0.51
C PRO A 101 0.63 0.12 -0.97
N LYS A 102 -0.15 1.13 -1.36
CA LYS A 102 0.05 1.88 -2.60
C LYS A 102 0.87 3.12 -2.29
N VAL A 103 1.97 3.30 -3.00
CA VAL A 103 2.89 4.42 -2.80
C VAL A 103 3.11 5.19 -4.10
N VAL A 104 3.64 6.42 -3.97
CA VAL A 104 4.10 7.20 -5.13
C VAL A 104 5.44 6.65 -5.59
N ALA A 105 5.59 6.36 -6.88
CA ALA A 105 6.87 5.94 -7.43
C ALA A 105 7.84 7.12 -7.47
N GLN A 106 8.95 7.02 -6.75
CA GLN A 106 10.06 7.98 -6.82
C GLN A 106 11.37 7.21 -6.92
N ALA A 107 12.26 7.68 -7.81
CA ALA A 107 13.57 7.09 -7.93
C ALA A 107 14.42 7.42 -6.68
N GLY A 108 14.83 6.38 -5.96
CA GLY A 108 15.70 6.52 -4.80
C GLY A 108 17.18 6.59 -5.19
N ALA A 109 17.98 7.35 -4.46
CA ALA A 109 19.42 7.43 -4.64
C ALA A 109 20.21 6.28 -3.95
N GLY A 110 19.49 5.36 -3.26
CA GLY A 110 20.10 4.27 -2.48
C GLY A 110 19.83 2.88 -3.05
N SER A 111 19.92 1.87 -2.19
CA SER A 111 19.65 0.47 -2.53
C SER A 111 18.17 0.16 -2.79
N SER A 112 17.27 1.07 -2.43
CA SER A 112 15.83 0.95 -2.73
C SER A 112 15.48 1.81 -3.93
N LEU A 113 14.79 1.23 -4.91
CA LEU A 113 14.26 1.96 -6.07
C LEU A 113 13.09 2.86 -5.71
N ILE A 114 12.36 2.51 -4.65
CA ILE A 114 11.16 3.22 -4.22
C ILE A 114 11.42 3.79 -2.84
N THR A 115 11.48 5.10 -2.73
CA THR A 115 11.80 5.82 -1.48
C THR A 115 10.66 6.68 -0.97
N SER A 116 9.45 6.55 -1.53
CA SER A 116 8.32 7.35 -1.05
C SER A 116 7.78 6.80 0.26
N ASP A 117 7.83 7.61 1.32
CA ASP A 117 7.12 7.35 2.57
C ASP A 117 5.63 7.69 2.49
N GLU A 118 5.18 8.23 1.35
CA GLU A 118 3.78 8.61 1.15
C GLU A 118 2.94 7.42 0.72
N VAL A 119 2.15 6.90 1.65
CA VAL A 119 1.17 5.85 1.40
C VAL A 119 -0.15 6.47 0.97
N LEU A 120 -0.52 6.27 -0.29
CA LEU A 120 -1.78 6.74 -0.87
C LEU A 120 -2.99 5.92 -0.43
N GLY A 121 -2.78 4.67 -0.03
CA GLY A 121 -3.83 3.75 0.38
C GLY A 121 -3.32 2.33 0.59
N MET A 122 -4.23 1.43 1.00
CA MET A 122 -3.94 0.02 1.23
C MET A 122 -4.83 -0.84 0.34
N TYR A 123 -4.25 -1.84 -0.28
CA TYR A 123 -4.95 -2.83 -1.11
C TYR A 123 -4.97 -4.18 -0.40
N ALA A 124 -6.16 -4.77 -0.24
CA ALA A 124 -6.34 -6.06 0.37
C ALA A 124 -6.23 -7.18 -0.68
N PHE A 125 -5.28 -8.07 -0.53
CA PHE A 125 -5.13 -9.25 -1.36
C PHE A 125 -5.39 -10.51 -0.56
N ARG A 126 -6.04 -11.50 -1.16
CA ARG A 126 -6.20 -12.83 -0.54
C ARG A 126 -4.85 -13.51 -0.39
N ASP A 127 -4.58 -14.08 0.77
CA ASP A 127 -3.31 -14.75 1.05
C ASP A 127 -3.06 -15.95 0.13
N ASP A 128 -4.12 -16.66 -0.27
CA ASP A 128 -4.01 -17.77 -1.21
C ASP A 128 -3.64 -17.30 -2.63
N PHE A 129 -4.12 -16.10 -3.04
CA PHE A 129 -3.70 -15.49 -4.29
C PHE A 129 -2.21 -15.12 -4.24
N LEU A 130 -1.75 -14.42 -3.20
CA LEU A 130 -0.35 -14.03 -3.05
C LEU A 130 0.59 -15.24 -3.03
N ARG A 131 0.21 -16.31 -2.31
CA ARG A 131 0.95 -17.57 -2.31
C ARG A 131 1.01 -18.22 -3.70
N ARG A 132 -0.12 -18.25 -4.42
CA ARG A 132 -0.18 -18.83 -5.76
C ARG A 132 0.69 -18.10 -6.78
N VAL A 133 0.72 -16.77 -6.70
CA VAL A 133 1.55 -15.94 -7.58
C VAL A 133 2.99 -15.77 -7.08
N GLY A 134 3.30 -16.29 -5.88
CA GLY A 134 4.65 -16.31 -5.30
C GLY A 134 5.18 -14.95 -4.90
N VAL A 135 4.29 -14.02 -4.48
CA VAL A 135 4.63 -12.66 -4.10
C VAL A 135 4.89 -12.58 -2.60
N HIS A 136 5.99 -11.94 -2.19
CA HIS A 136 6.34 -11.65 -0.80
C HIS A 136 5.66 -10.36 -0.33
N ALA A 137 4.45 -10.49 0.20
CA ALA A 137 3.58 -9.36 0.52
C ALA A 137 4.22 -8.29 1.44
N LYS A 138 5.11 -8.68 2.35
CA LYS A 138 5.78 -7.76 3.29
C LYS A 138 6.78 -6.82 2.60
N GLU A 139 7.27 -7.23 1.46
CA GLU A 139 8.26 -6.50 0.65
C GLU A 139 7.63 -6.03 -0.66
N SER A 140 6.30 -5.95 -0.71
CA SER A 140 5.58 -5.57 -1.91
C SER A 140 4.88 -4.23 -1.76
N VAL A 141 4.78 -3.52 -2.88
CA VAL A 141 4.05 -2.24 -3.00
C VAL A 141 3.20 -2.22 -4.25
N MET A 142 2.18 -1.37 -4.23
CA MET A 142 1.38 -1.04 -5.41
C MET A 142 1.83 0.30 -5.97
N LEU A 143 1.96 0.40 -7.30
CA LEU A 143 2.35 1.61 -8.01
C LEU A 143 1.45 1.86 -9.20
N ASP A 144 1.20 3.13 -9.52
CA ASP A 144 0.59 3.50 -10.80
C ASP A 144 1.67 3.67 -11.87
N VAL A 145 1.41 3.11 -13.04
CA VAL A 145 2.29 3.21 -14.19
C VAL A 145 2.07 4.53 -14.93
N ILE A 146 3.17 5.24 -15.18
CA ILE A 146 3.17 6.46 -15.98
C ILE A 146 3.91 6.18 -17.28
N GLY A 147 3.26 6.47 -18.41
CA GLY A 147 3.83 6.23 -19.74
C GLY A 147 3.14 5.13 -20.51
N HIS A 148 3.55 4.94 -21.76
CA HIS A 148 2.91 4.05 -22.73
C HIS A 148 3.83 2.97 -23.28
N SER A 149 5.07 2.87 -22.78
CA SER A 149 6.11 1.99 -23.34
C SER A 149 5.82 0.49 -23.17
N MET A 150 4.91 0.14 -22.25
CA MET A 150 4.53 -1.27 -22.00
C MET A 150 3.13 -1.62 -22.54
N GLU A 151 2.51 -0.73 -23.29
CA GLU A 151 1.24 -1.04 -23.96
C GLU A 151 1.42 -2.04 -25.10
N PRO A 152 0.43 -2.91 -25.34
CA PRO A 152 -0.90 -2.98 -24.70
C PRO A 152 -0.94 -3.77 -23.39
N MET A 153 0.17 -4.37 -22.94
CA MET A 153 0.22 -5.28 -21.78
C MET A 153 -0.02 -4.54 -20.46
N ILE A 154 0.66 -3.41 -20.26
CA ILE A 154 0.49 -2.52 -19.11
C ILE A 154 0.23 -1.12 -19.66
N ARG A 155 -0.91 -0.55 -19.30
CA ARG A 155 -1.36 0.74 -19.82
C ARG A 155 -1.01 1.88 -18.89
N HIS A 156 -1.00 3.07 -19.42
CA HIS A 156 -0.91 4.28 -18.63
C HIS A 156 -2.02 4.33 -17.56
N LYS A 157 -1.65 4.59 -16.30
CA LYS A 157 -2.50 4.56 -15.11
C LYS A 157 -2.94 3.17 -14.61
N ASP A 158 -2.47 2.09 -15.20
CA ASP A 158 -2.63 0.79 -14.57
C ASP A 158 -1.89 0.76 -13.23
N THR A 159 -2.47 0.08 -12.25
CA THR A 159 -1.81 -0.15 -10.96
C THR A 159 -1.15 -1.53 -10.99
N ILE A 160 0.14 -1.58 -10.73
CA ILE A 160 0.93 -2.83 -10.71
C ILE A 160 1.34 -3.20 -9.29
N LEU A 161 1.47 -4.51 -9.03
CA LEU A 161 2.02 -5.06 -7.81
C LEU A 161 3.50 -5.37 -8.03
N VAL A 162 4.37 -4.74 -7.25
CA VAL A 162 5.82 -4.88 -7.33
C VAL A 162 6.34 -5.60 -6.09
N ASP A 163 6.97 -6.75 -6.29
CA ASP A 163 7.68 -7.50 -5.25
C ASP A 163 9.14 -7.02 -5.20
N GLN A 164 9.50 -6.30 -4.15
CA GLN A 164 10.83 -5.72 -3.95
C GLN A 164 11.85 -6.73 -3.37
N SER A 165 11.41 -7.94 -3.00
CA SER A 165 12.31 -8.99 -2.52
C SER A 165 13.18 -9.59 -3.63
N VAL A 166 12.75 -9.43 -4.89
CA VAL A 166 13.40 -10.01 -6.06
C VAL A 166 14.39 -9.00 -6.66
N LYS A 167 15.68 -9.18 -6.37
CA LYS A 167 16.78 -8.31 -6.84
C LYS A 167 17.54 -8.87 -8.04
N GLU A 168 17.31 -10.13 -8.38
CA GLU A 168 17.98 -10.77 -9.51
C GLU A 168 17.10 -10.75 -10.75
N LEU A 169 17.62 -10.16 -11.82
CA LEU A 169 16.95 -10.16 -13.12
C LEU A 169 16.86 -11.57 -13.69
N ARG A 170 15.73 -11.86 -14.31
CA ARG A 170 15.52 -13.09 -15.06
C ARG A 170 15.10 -12.76 -16.48
N ASP A 171 15.75 -13.44 -17.41
CA ASP A 171 15.50 -13.28 -18.84
C ASP A 171 14.04 -13.50 -19.19
N GLY A 172 13.47 -12.55 -19.92
CA GLY A 172 12.08 -12.57 -20.38
C GLY A 172 11.03 -12.04 -19.39
N ASP A 173 11.39 -11.82 -18.10
CA ASP A 173 10.46 -11.28 -17.11
C ASP A 173 10.33 -9.74 -17.20
N ILE A 174 9.26 -9.20 -16.62
CA ILE A 174 9.05 -7.75 -16.51
C ILE A 174 9.50 -7.29 -15.13
N PHE A 175 10.32 -6.25 -15.11
CA PHE A 175 10.86 -5.64 -13.90
C PHE A 175 10.60 -4.14 -13.86
N LEU A 176 10.46 -3.63 -12.64
CA LEU A 176 10.68 -2.23 -12.35
C LEU A 176 12.19 -2.05 -12.15
N VAL A 177 12.81 -1.19 -12.92
CA VAL A 177 14.25 -0.95 -12.91
C VAL A 177 14.56 0.53 -12.81
N GLY A 178 15.65 0.88 -12.12
CA GLY A 178 16.22 2.23 -12.10
C GLY A 178 17.33 2.33 -13.15
N PHE A 179 17.22 3.35 -14.00
CA PHE A 179 18.26 3.69 -14.96
C PHE A 179 18.53 5.20 -14.92
N GLY A 180 19.69 5.58 -14.45
CA GLY A 180 19.96 6.98 -14.08
C GLY A 180 19.01 7.45 -12.96
N GLU A 181 18.27 8.50 -13.21
CA GLU A 181 17.26 9.06 -12.27
C GLU A 181 15.83 8.58 -12.57
N GLU A 182 15.65 7.72 -13.55
CA GLU A 182 14.33 7.26 -13.99
C GLU A 182 13.98 5.89 -13.42
N LEU A 183 12.67 5.70 -13.14
CA LEU A 183 12.08 4.39 -12.87
C LEU A 183 11.34 3.92 -14.11
N LEU A 184 11.71 2.75 -14.59
CA LEU A 184 11.18 2.18 -15.83
C LEU A 184 10.59 0.80 -15.58
N VAL A 185 9.41 0.54 -16.13
CA VAL A 185 8.86 -0.81 -16.25
C VAL A 185 9.25 -1.34 -17.61
N LYS A 186 10.01 -2.42 -17.66
CA LYS A 186 10.52 -3.01 -18.92
C LYS A 186 10.57 -4.53 -18.82
N ARG A 187 10.46 -5.18 -19.97
CA ARG A 187 10.85 -6.59 -20.11
C ARG A 187 12.36 -6.67 -20.22
N VAL A 188 12.99 -7.48 -19.39
CA VAL A 188 14.44 -7.64 -19.44
C VAL A 188 14.81 -8.84 -20.31
N GLN A 189 15.81 -8.65 -21.14
CA GLN A 189 16.39 -9.71 -21.96
C GLN A 189 17.91 -9.73 -21.73
N ARG A 190 18.45 -10.93 -21.45
CA ARG A 190 19.88 -11.09 -21.26
C ARG A 190 20.64 -10.97 -22.58
N THR A 191 21.74 -10.24 -22.58
CA THR A 191 22.66 -10.15 -23.70
C THR A 191 24.04 -10.68 -23.27
N PRO A 192 24.99 -10.95 -24.19
CA PRO A 192 26.33 -11.39 -23.83
C PRO A 192 27.12 -10.38 -22.99
N ARG A 193 26.75 -9.08 -23.02
CA ARG A 193 27.49 -7.99 -22.34
C ARG A 193 26.71 -7.30 -21.25
N GLY A 194 25.43 -7.64 -21.04
CA GLY A 194 24.57 -6.98 -20.07
C GLY A 194 23.11 -7.33 -20.26
N TRP A 195 22.26 -6.29 -20.33
CA TRP A 195 20.82 -6.43 -20.44
C TRP A 195 20.25 -5.53 -21.52
N LEU A 196 19.17 -6.00 -22.15
CA LEU A 196 18.30 -5.22 -23.02
C LEU A 196 16.99 -4.99 -22.30
N LEU A 197 16.62 -3.74 -22.09
CA LEU A 197 15.34 -3.32 -21.52
C LEU A 197 14.36 -3.07 -22.66
N LYS A 198 13.45 -4.03 -22.86
CA LYS A 198 12.51 -4.02 -23.98
C LYS A 198 11.21 -3.34 -23.62
N SER A 199 10.73 -2.52 -24.55
CA SER A 199 9.38 -1.99 -24.53
C SER A 199 8.42 -2.98 -25.20
N GLU A 200 7.21 -3.17 -24.64
CA GLU A 200 6.16 -3.93 -25.33
C GLU A 200 5.55 -3.11 -26.48
N ASN A 201 5.52 -1.80 -26.32
CA ASN A 201 5.08 -0.88 -27.36
C ASN A 201 6.23 -0.59 -28.35
N ARG A 202 6.02 -0.95 -29.58
CA ARG A 202 7.03 -0.83 -30.67
C ARG A 202 7.36 0.62 -31.06
N ASP A 203 6.55 1.58 -30.62
CA ASP A 203 6.83 3.01 -30.84
C ASP A 203 7.94 3.53 -29.91
N PHE A 204 8.35 2.71 -28.94
CA PHE A 204 9.42 3.02 -27.97
C PHE A 204 10.63 2.13 -28.24
N SER A 205 11.79 2.75 -28.35
CA SER A 205 13.07 2.04 -28.54
C SER A 205 13.44 1.22 -27.30
N ASP A 206 14.09 0.09 -27.53
CA ASP A 206 14.72 -0.68 -26.47
C ASP A 206 15.97 0.03 -25.94
N ILE A 207 16.31 -0.20 -24.67
CA ILE A 207 17.49 0.39 -24.02
C ILE A 207 18.50 -0.71 -23.74
N VAL A 208 19.72 -0.52 -24.24
CA VAL A 208 20.85 -1.42 -23.99
C VAL A 208 21.56 -0.97 -22.73
N VAL A 209 21.76 -1.88 -21.77
CA VAL A 209 22.48 -1.63 -20.51
C VAL A 209 23.74 -2.49 -20.52
N GLU A 210 24.89 -1.89 -20.80
CA GLU A 210 26.20 -2.59 -20.84
C GLU A 210 27.33 -1.65 -20.39
N GLY A 211 28.46 -2.24 -20.01
CA GLY A 211 29.64 -1.48 -19.60
C GLY A 211 29.37 -0.57 -18.40
N PRO A 212 29.69 0.74 -18.50
CA PRO A 212 29.50 1.69 -17.39
C PRO A 212 28.05 1.85 -16.95
N ASP A 213 27.07 1.62 -17.84
CA ASP A 213 25.64 1.75 -17.53
C ASP A 213 25.18 0.75 -16.47
N LEU A 214 25.88 -0.39 -16.34
CA LEU A 214 25.60 -1.39 -15.31
C LEU A 214 25.84 -0.86 -13.88
N GLU A 215 26.69 0.16 -13.70
CA GLU A 215 26.97 0.77 -12.40
C GLU A 215 25.81 1.64 -11.91
N THR A 216 25.06 2.24 -12.83
CA THR A 216 23.91 3.09 -12.53
C THR A 216 22.58 2.34 -12.61
N PHE A 217 22.63 1.11 -13.11
CA PHE A 217 21.45 0.25 -13.24
C PHE A 217 21.09 -0.42 -11.91
N ARG A 218 19.82 -0.37 -11.54
CA ARG A 218 19.30 -0.87 -10.25
C ARG A 218 18.04 -1.72 -10.47
N VAL A 219 17.85 -2.72 -9.60
CA VAL A 219 16.71 -3.65 -9.62
C VAL A 219 15.97 -3.64 -8.30
#